data_edd83ab0d7375bc599c33b6ea989ce4d
#
_entry.id   edd83ab0d7375bc599c33b6ea989ce4d
#
_cell.length_a   1.000
_cell.length_b   1.000
_cell.length_c   1.000
_cell.angle_alpha   90.00
_cell.angle_beta   90.00
_cell.angle_gamma   90.00
#
_symmetry.space_group_name_H-M   'P 1'
#
loop_
_entity.id
_entity.type
_entity.pdbx_description
1 polymer ?
#
loop_
_entity_poly.entity_id
_entity_poly.type
_entity_poly.pdbx_seq_one_letter_code
_entity_poly.pdbx_strand_id
1 'polypeptide(L)'
;VLGLNSVNTNFYPVGAGVGTTQKISGWTAIPQVITIDTSGGGPRFTDVQLLSSRNAIKVPTGFEATTTTLSLAHDATLAGYITMLDISRSLTKVAFKQVLGSGAITYGYGYLATSEFPKLNANNVNTVDSVMALLGRAISY
;
A
#
# COMPACT_ATOMS: atom_id res chain seq x y z
N VAL A 1 -12.39 -0.29 6.04
CA VAL A 1 -11.65 -1.30 6.82
C VAL A 1 -10.42 -1.73 6.05
N LEU A 2 -9.28 -1.71 6.70
CA LEU A 2 -8.03 -2.24 6.17
C LEU A 2 -7.77 -3.62 6.73
N GLY A 3 -7.40 -4.55 5.86
CA GLY A 3 -7.01 -5.89 6.24
C GLY A 3 -5.63 -6.24 5.71
N LEU A 4 -4.84 -6.91 6.52
CA LEU A 4 -3.54 -7.48 6.14
C LEU A 4 -3.63 -9.00 6.11
N ASN A 5 -3.02 -9.58 5.10
CA ASN A 5 -2.81 -11.01 5.04
C ASN A 5 -1.38 -11.30 4.59
N SER A 6 -0.67 -12.12 5.36
CA SER A 6 0.61 -12.65 4.93
C SER A 6 0.38 -13.65 3.80
N VAL A 7 0.77 -13.29 2.59
CA VAL A 7 0.59 -14.16 1.43
C VAL A 7 1.85 -14.95 1.20
N ASN A 8 1.69 -16.26 1.25
CA ASN A 8 2.70 -17.17 0.80
C ASN A 8 2.70 -17.17 -0.74
N THR A 9 3.66 -16.48 -1.30
CA THR A 9 4.21 -16.53 -2.68
C THR A 9 3.30 -16.51 -3.92
N ASN A 10 1.98 -16.70 -3.83
CA ASN A 10 1.10 -16.87 -4.99
C ASN A 10 -0.07 -15.88 -5.08
N PHE A 11 0.14 -14.64 -4.68
CA PHE A 11 -0.85 -13.61 -4.96
C PHE A 11 -0.75 -13.19 -6.44
N TYR A 12 -1.64 -13.71 -7.25
CA TYR A 12 -1.83 -13.23 -8.62
C TYR A 12 -2.96 -12.19 -8.61
N PRO A 13 -2.70 -10.95 -9.02
CA PRO A 13 -3.78 -10.00 -9.21
C PRO A 13 -4.78 -10.57 -10.23
N VAL A 14 -6.05 -10.60 -9.86
CA VAL A 14 -7.14 -11.00 -10.74
C VAL A 14 -7.13 -10.05 -11.95
N GLY A 15 -6.90 -10.57 -13.12
CA GLY A 15 -6.75 -9.79 -14.36
C GLY A 15 -5.64 -10.28 -15.29
N ALA A 16 -4.76 -11.15 -14.82
CA ALA A 16 -3.72 -11.76 -15.65
C ALA A 16 -4.17 -13.06 -16.38
N GLY A 17 -5.44 -13.19 -16.67
CA GLY A 17 -5.95 -14.19 -17.64
C GLY A 17 -5.84 -15.67 -17.24
N VAL A 18 -5.56 -16.01 -16.01
CA VAL A 18 -5.54 -17.39 -15.54
C VAL A 18 -6.63 -17.56 -14.48
N GLY A 19 -7.70 -18.24 -14.85
CA GLY A 19 -8.97 -18.33 -14.15
C GLY A 19 -8.97 -19.13 -12.85
N THR A 20 -8.17 -18.73 -11.87
CA THR A 20 -8.34 -19.20 -10.50
C THR A 20 -8.42 -17.99 -9.57
N THR A 21 -9.63 -17.63 -9.21
CA THR A 21 -9.89 -16.72 -8.10
C THR A 21 -9.47 -17.40 -6.81
N GLN A 22 -8.23 -17.22 -6.39
CA GLN A 22 -7.84 -17.58 -5.04
C GLN A 22 -8.48 -16.60 -4.06
N LYS A 23 -9.46 -17.07 -3.33
CA LYS A 23 -10.06 -16.30 -2.25
C LYS A 23 -9.06 -16.22 -1.10
N ILE A 24 -8.49 -15.05 -0.90
CA ILE A 24 -7.64 -14.81 0.26
C ILE A 24 -8.53 -14.70 1.49
N SER A 25 -8.26 -15.52 2.49
CA SER A 25 -8.94 -15.52 3.77
C SER A 25 -7.98 -15.23 4.91
N GLY A 26 -8.48 -14.99 6.10
CA GLY A 26 -7.63 -14.73 7.27
C GLY A 26 -7.10 -13.30 7.35
N TRP A 27 -7.90 -12.33 6.97
CA TRP A 27 -7.55 -10.92 7.07
C TRP A 27 -7.46 -10.45 8.52
N THR A 28 -6.35 -9.82 8.86
CA THR A 28 -6.17 -9.13 10.14
C THR A 28 -6.47 -7.64 9.95
N ALA A 29 -7.40 -7.10 10.71
CA ALA A 29 -7.75 -5.69 10.65
C ALA A 29 -6.62 -4.81 11.19
N ILE A 30 -6.34 -3.71 10.49
CA ILE A 30 -5.44 -2.68 11.00
C ILE A 30 -6.27 -1.77 11.92
N PRO A 31 -5.89 -1.64 13.20
CA PRO A 31 -6.67 -0.87 14.16
C PRO A 31 -6.38 0.62 14.06
N GLN A 32 -7.36 1.43 14.43
CA GLN A 32 -7.23 2.86 14.74
C GLN A 32 -6.57 3.71 13.66
N VAL A 33 -6.89 3.45 12.39
CA VAL A 33 -6.41 4.26 11.26
C VAL A 33 -7.04 5.65 11.30
N ILE A 34 -6.21 6.69 11.30
CA ILE A 34 -6.64 8.10 11.28
C ILE A 34 -6.67 8.61 9.85
N THR A 35 -5.58 8.44 9.11
CA THR A 35 -5.46 8.91 7.73
C THR A 35 -4.77 7.88 6.86
N ILE A 36 -5.12 7.91 5.56
CA ILE A 36 -4.50 7.10 4.52
C ILE A 36 -4.19 8.03 3.35
N ASP A 37 -2.92 8.14 3.01
CA ASP A 37 -2.45 8.91 1.86
C ASP A 37 -1.74 7.99 0.88
N THR A 38 -2.03 8.17 -0.40
CA THR A 38 -1.39 7.41 -1.48
C THR A 38 -0.65 8.37 -2.40
N SER A 39 0.59 8.02 -2.73
CA SER A 39 1.43 8.78 -3.65
C SER A 39 2.05 7.86 -4.69
N GLY A 40 2.47 8.41 -5.82
CA GLY A 40 3.02 7.66 -6.93
C GLY A 40 1.96 6.99 -7.79
N GLY A 41 2.35 5.98 -8.56
CA GLY A 41 1.47 5.23 -9.46
C GLY A 41 1.17 5.93 -10.78
N GLY A 42 1.60 7.16 -10.96
CA GLY A 42 1.46 7.89 -12.20
C GLY A 42 2.46 7.47 -13.28
N PRO A 43 2.19 7.76 -14.54
CA PRO A 43 3.14 7.51 -15.61
C PRO A 43 4.34 8.45 -15.49
N ARG A 44 5.53 7.92 -15.75
CA ARG A 44 6.76 8.70 -15.90
C ARG A 44 6.97 9.06 -17.35
N PHE A 45 7.42 10.30 -17.59
CA PHE A 45 7.73 10.81 -18.93
C PHE A 45 9.19 11.20 -19.01
N THR A 46 9.76 11.00 -20.20
CA THR A 46 11.09 11.49 -20.54
C THR A 46 10.95 12.46 -21.71
N ASP A 47 11.66 13.59 -21.63
CA ASP A 47 11.72 14.55 -22.70
C ASP A 47 12.70 14.09 -23.77
N VAL A 48 12.22 14.00 -25.02
CA VAL A 48 13.04 13.65 -26.18
C VAL A 48 13.06 14.83 -27.16
N GLN A 49 14.25 15.31 -27.48
CA GLN A 49 14.47 16.36 -28.46
C GLN A 49 14.78 15.71 -29.79
N LEU A 50 13.88 15.87 -30.77
CA LEU A 50 14.12 15.43 -32.15
C LEU A 50 14.88 16.49 -32.92
N LEU A 51 15.82 16.07 -33.79
CA LEU A 51 16.56 16.98 -34.65
C LEU A 51 15.67 17.72 -35.66
N SER A 52 14.53 17.12 -36.01
CA SER A 52 13.56 17.70 -36.96
C SER A 52 12.55 18.66 -36.29
N SER A 53 12.54 18.77 -34.98
CA SER A 53 11.59 19.60 -34.25
C SER A 53 12.28 20.49 -33.21
N ARG A 54 11.81 21.72 -33.11
CA ARG A 54 12.29 22.66 -32.08
C ARG A 54 11.69 22.37 -30.68
N ASN A 55 10.62 21.62 -30.66
CA ASN A 55 9.91 21.30 -29.42
C ASN A 55 10.27 19.90 -28.90
N ALA A 56 10.55 19.78 -27.63
CA ALA A 56 10.73 18.49 -26.99
C ALA A 56 9.38 17.75 -26.90
N ILE A 57 9.43 16.44 -27.09
CA ILE A 57 8.25 15.55 -26.97
C ILE A 57 8.39 14.74 -25.69
N LYS A 58 7.32 14.63 -24.91
CA LYS A 58 7.25 13.77 -23.73
C LYS A 58 6.85 12.35 -24.12
N VAL A 59 7.72 11.41 -23.83
CA VAL A 59 7.49 9.98 -24.10
C VAL A 59 7.30 9.24 -22.79
N PRO A 60 6.21 8.45 -22.61
CA PRO A 60 6.01 7.65 -21.41
C PRO A 60 7.06 6.54 -21.34
N THR A 61 7.70 6.40 -20.17
CA THR A 61 8.77 5.40 -19.94
C THR A 61 8.37 4.31 -18.95
N GLY A 62 7.21 4.43 -18.32
CA GLY A 62 6.72 3.47 -17.33
C GLY A 62 5.89 4.15 -16.25
N PHE A 63 5.65 3.44 -15.16
CA PHE A 63 4.87 3.94 -14.03
C PHE A 63 5.75 4.06 -12.79
N GLU A 64 5.44 5.06 -11.97
CA GLU A 64 6.05 5.18 -10.65
C GLU A 64 5.50 4.12 -9.70
N ALA A 65 6.35 3.69 -8.77
CA ALA A 65 5.89 2.82 -7.69
C ALA A 65 4.86 3.55 -6.81
N THR A 66 3.81 2.85 -6.43
CA THR A 66 2.78 3.37 -5.54
C THR A 66 3.19 3.15 -4.10
N THR A 67 3.09 4.19 -3.29
CA THR A 67 3.35 4.14 -1.85
C THR A 67 2.12 4.66 -1.11
N THR A 68 1.65 3.90 -0.14
CA THR A 68 0.54 4.29 0.72
C THR A 68 1.04 4.48 2.14
N THR A 69 0.78 5.64 2.71
CA THR A 69 1.15 5.98 4.09
C THR A 69 -0.10 5.95 4.96
N LEU A 70 -0.02 5.21 6.05
CA LEU A 70 -1.06 5.11 7.07
C LEU A 70 -0.62 5.85 8.32
N SER A 71 -1.48 6.66 8.87
CA SER A 71 -1.31 7.23 10.20
C SER A 71 -2.26 6.56 11.17
N LEU A 72 -1.73 5.97 12.21
CA LEU A 72 -2.46 5.17 13.20
C LEU A 72 -2.37 5.85 14.55
N ALA A 73 -3.44 5.79 15.35
CA ALA A 73 -3.36 6.12 16.76
C ALA A 73 -2.50 5.06 17.47
N HIS A 74 -1.50 5.51 18.23
CA HIS A 74 -0.58 4.58 18.89
C HIS A 74 -1.25 3.90 20.08
N ASP A 75 -1.31 2.58 20.02
CA ASP A 75 -1.67 1.71 21.14
C ASP A 75 -0.87 0.41 21.04
N ALA A 76 0.14 0.29 21.89
CA ALA A 76 1.04 -0.85 21.89
C ALA A 76 0.38 -2.16 22.35
N THR A 77 -0.81 -2.10 22.91
CA THR A 77 -1.53 -3.28 23.41
C THR A 77 -2.35 -3.99 22.33
N LEU A 78 -2.58 -3.34 21.20
CA LEU A 78 -3.40 -3.87 20.12
C LEU A 78 -2.67 -4.97 19.34
N ALA A 79 -3.29 -6.12 19.20
CA ALA A 79 -2.74 -7.27 18.48
C ALA A 79 -2.45 -6.95 17.00
N GLY A 80 -3.30 -6.12 16.35
CA GLY A 80 -3.09 -5.69 14.98
C GLY A 80 -1.81 -4.87 14.80
N TYR A 81 -1.49 -3.99 15.73
CA TYR A 81 -0.26 -3.20 15.72
C TYR A 81 0.99 -4.08 15.90
N ILE A 82 0.93 -5.03 16.82
CA ILE A 82 2.03 -6.00 17.04
C ILE A 82 2.27 -6.84 15.80
N THR A 83 1.22 -7.29 15.15
CA THR A 83 1.31 -8.03 13.87
C THR A 83 1.96 -7.18 12.78
N MET A 84 1.63 -5.90 12.67
CA MET A 84 2.25 -4.98 11.72
C MET A 84 3.74 -4.80 11.97
N LEU A 85 4.16 -4.68 13.23
CA LEU A 85 5.57 -4.60 13.60
C LEU A 85 6.34 -5.86 13.23
N ASP A 86 5.78 -7.03 13.50
CA ASP A 86 6.41 -8.31 13.17
C ASP A 86 6.56 -8.50 11.66
N ILE A 87 5.56 -8.13 10.88
CA ILE A 87 5.61 -8.14 9.41
C ILE A 87 6.67 -7.18 8.89
N SER A 88 6.75 -5.98 9.45
CA SER A 88 7.75 -4.97 9.09
C SER A 88 9.18 -5.47 9.34
N ARG A 89 9.41 -6.08 10.49
CA ARG A 89 10.73 -6.61 10.87
C ARG A 89 11.15 -7.81 10.03
N SER A 90 10.20 -8.66 9.65
CA SER A 90 10.48 -9.86 8.86
C SER A 90 10.61 -9.58 7.36
N LEU A 91 10.28 -8.38 6.87
CA LEU A 91 10.26 -8.00 5.46
C LEU A 91 9.43 -8.95 4.58
N THR A 92 8.34 -9.45 5.14
CA THR A 92 7.44 -10.39 4.45
C THR A 92 6.50 -9.62 3.52
N LYS A 93 6.29 -10.15 2.31
CA LYS A 93 5.24 -9.64 1.42
C LYS A 93 3.87 -9.87 2.01
N VAL A 94 3.03 -8.87 1.95
CA VAL A 94 1.65 -8.93 2.43
C VAL A 94 0.68 -8.40 1.39
N ALA A 95 -0.53 -8.91 1.43
CA ALA A 95 -1.65 -8.36 0.68
C ALA A 95 -2.40 -7.35 1.55
N PHE A 96 -2.84 -6.27 0.93
CA PHE A 96 -3.62 -5.22 1.56
C PHE A 96 -5.03 -5.21 0.99
N LYS A 97 -5.99 -5.03 1.85
CA LYS A 97 -7.39 -4.87 1.46
C LYS A 97 -7.93 -3.60 2.10
N GLN A 98 -8.40 -2.70 1.27
CA GLN A 98 -9.08 -1.49 1.71
C GLN A 98 -10.54 -1.56 1.31
N VAL A 99 -11.44 -1.43 2.29
CA VAL A 99 -12.87 -1.36 2.07
C VAL A 99 -13.34 0.06 2.36
N LEU A 100 -13.90 0.70 1.36
CA LEU A 100 -14.47 2.05 1.47
C LEU A 100 -15.90 1.99 2.02
N GLY A 101 -16.35 3.07 2.63
CA GLY A 101 -17.72 3.17 3.12
C GLY A 101 -18.80 3.03 2.03
N SER A 102 -18.44 3.26 0.78
CA SER A 102 -19.31 3.02 -0.38
C SER A 102 -19.45 1.54 -0.76
N GLY A 103 -18.70 0.65 -0.13
CA GLY A 103 -18.63 -0.77 -0.47
C GLY A 103 -17.57 -1.13 -1.51
N ALA A 104 -16.90 -0.16 -2.10
CA ALA A 104 -15.79 -0.43 -3.02
C ALA A 104 -14.60 -1.04 -2.27
N ILE A 105 -13.96 -2.01 -2.89
CA ILE A 105 -12.84 -2.76 -2.32
C ILE A 105 -11.63 -2.60 -3.22
N THR A 106 -10.50 -2.23 -2.63
CA THR A 106 -9.22 -2.12 -3.32
C THR A 106 -8.23 -3.12 -2.72
N TYR A 107 -7.58 -3.88 -3.58
CA TYR A 107 -6.55 -4.83 -3.19
C TYR A 107 -5.19 -4.39 -3.73
N GLY A 108 -4.17 -4.59 -2.95
CA GLY A 108 -2.79 -4.39 -3.33
C GLY A 108 -1.89 -5.39 -2.61
N TYR A 109 -0.65 -5.48 -3.03
CA TYR A 109 0.35 -6.30 -2.36
C TYR A 109 1.70 -5.61 -2.35
N GLY A 110 2.49 -5.88 -1.37
CA GLY A 110 3.81 -5.29 -1.24
C GLY A 110 4.42 -5.49 0.13
N TYR A 111 5.29 -4.56 0.48
CA TYR A 111 6.00 -4.56 1.76
C TYR A 111 5.43 -3.51 2.69
N LEU A 112 5.46 -3.82 3.97
CA LEU A 112 5.04 -2.94 5.04
C LEU A 112 6.26 -2.49 5.84
N ALA A 113 6.38 -1.18 6.07
CA ALA A 113 7.37 -0.59 6.96
C ALA A 113 6.63 0.23 8.03
N THR A 114 6.61 -0.26 9.25
CA THR A 114 5.96 0.39 10.38
C THR A 114 6.99 1.03 11.28
N SER A 115 6.80 2.29 11.65
CA SER A 115 7.67 2.98 12.60
C SER A 115 7.55 2.36 14.00
N GLU A 116 8.67 2.09 14.64
CA GLU A 116 8.73 1.57 16.00
C GLU A 116 8.55 2.68 17.05
N PHE A 117 8.83 3.92 16.68
CA PHE A 117 8.71 5.06 17.57
C PHE A 117 7.49 5.90 17.23
N PRO A 118 6.58 6.10 18.21
CA PRO A 118 5.44 6.96 18.00
C PRO A 118 5.85 8.44 17.94
N LYS A 119 5.09 9.22 17.20
CA LYS A 119 5.15 10.68 17.25
C LYS A 119 4.37 11.14 18.49
N LEU A 120 5.05 11.80 19.39
CA LEU A 120 4.46 12.31 20.61
C LEU A 120 3.95 13.73 20.42
N ASN A 121 2.72 13.96 20.83
CA ASN A 121 2.09 15.28 20.77
C ASN A 121 1.39 15.60 22.09
N ALA A 122 1.69 16.75 22.68
CA ALA A 122 1.14 17.14 23.96
C ALA A 122 -0.38 17.43 23.91
N ASN A 123 -0.89 17.88 22.76
CA ASN A 123 -2.28 18.33 22.59
C ASN A 123 -3.15 17.40 21.77
N ASN A 124 -2.59 16.37 21.16
CA ASN A 124 -3.28 15.44 20.28
C ASN A 124 -2.90 14.00 20.62
N VAL A 125 -3.61 13.07 20.00
CA VAL A 125 -3.31 11.63 20.10
C VAL A 125 -1.93 11.35 19.55
N ASN A 126 -1.14 10.52 20.23
CA ASN A 126 0.12 10.03 19.72
C ASN A 126 -0.13 9.14 18.51
N THR A 127 0.64 9.30 17.47
CA THR A 127 0.46 8.60 16.19
C THR A 127 1.69 7.81 15.79
N VAL A 128 1.46 6.76 15.01
CA VAL A 128 2.51 5.96 14.37
C VAL A 128 2.24 5.96 12.86
N ASP A 129 3.27 6.19 12.09
CA ASP A 129 3.19 6.09 10.63
C ASP A 129 3.64 4.72 10.16
N SER A 130 2.89 4.17 9.23
CA SER A 130 3.22 2.94 8.53
C SER A 130 3.17 3.18 7.04
N VAL A 131 4.19 2.75 6.33
CA VAL A 131 4.31 2.91 4.89
C VAL A 131 4.15 1.56 4.21
N MET A 132 3.26 1.49 3.24
CA MET A 132 3.06 0.32 2.39
C MET A 132 3.63 0.60 1.00
N ALA A 133 4.68 -0.09 0.63
CA ALA A 133 5.27 -0.03 -0.70
C ALA A 133 4.63 -1.10 -1.59
N LEU A 134 3.81 -0.69 -2.53
CA LEU A 134 3.10 -1.60 -3.42
C LEU A 134 4.02 -2.07 -4.56
N LEU A 135 4.00 -3.37 -4.84
CA LEU A 135 4.83 -3.98 -5.90
C LEU A 135 4.17 -3.97 -7.27
N GLY A 136 2.88 -3.70 -7.33
CA GLY A 136 2.12 -3.70 -8.57
C GLY A 136 0.95 -2.73 -8.51
N ARG A 137 0.14 -2.73 -9.55
CA ARG A 137 -1.06 -1.90 -9.59
C ARG A 137 -2.11 -2.44 -8.61
N ALA A 138 -2.79 -1.53 -7.93
CA ALA A 138 -3.94 -1.87 -7.12
C ALA A 138 -5.10 -2.34 -8.01
N ILE A 139 -5.88 -3.29 -7.51
CA ILE A 139 -7.08 -3.81 -8.17
C ILE A 139 -8.29 -3.36 -7.36
N SER A 140 -9.23 -2.72 -8.03
CA SER A 140 -10.46 -2.23 -7.39
C SER A 140 -11.68 -2.98 -7.91
N TYR A 141 -12.58 -3.26 -7.02
CA TYR A 141 -13.86 -3.90 -7.30
C TYR A 141 -15.02 -3.03 -6.82
#